data_18d571972773ad2e65e019888df372b8
#
_entry.id   18d571972773ad2e65e019888df372b8
#
_cell.length_a   1.000
_cell.length_b   1.000
_cell.length_c   1.000
_cell.angle_alpha   90.00
_cell.angle_beta   90.00
_cell.angle_gamma   90.00
#
_symmetry.space_group_name_H-M   'P 1'
#
loop_
_entity.id
_entity.type
_entity.pdbx_description
1 polymer ?
#
loop_
_entity_poly.entity_id
_entity_poly.type
_entity_poly.pdbx_seq_one_letter_code
_entity_poly.pdbx_strand_id
1 'polypeptide(L)'
;AKLNANAGANSPIKLVGHGTGGVLLGPETYGGLKHGSSSGKGSWSQNHAEQAHAGGQIWQAGDTQGGIFAALGRTANATPVPLYLDGISELFHVQSASIHFFRVFVSAYGVTGGGTEKAWAYEFKFAVRNTVGGPPAQLGATNISFNVATGSTSWAAVPYINGEDVSIRVTGEADCDIIWSARFNYNRVNWSPL
;
A
#
# COMPACT_ATOMS: atom_id res chain seq x y z
N ALA A 1 -18.84 -19.57 -19.35
CA ALA A 1 -18.77 -20.72 -18.42
C ALA A 1 -18.74 -20.18 -16.99
N LYS A 2 -19.70 -20.56 -16.14
CA LYS A 2 -19.63 -20.28 -14.70
C LYS A 2 -18.85 -21.42 -14.04
N LEU A 3 -17.71 -21.10 -13.43
CA LEU A 3 -17.02 -22.00 -12.53
C LEU A 3 -17.66 -21.85 -11.13
N ASN A 4 -18.46 -22.82 -10.71
CA ASN A 4 -18.94 -22.91 -9.34
C ASN A 4 -17.87 -23.60 -8.49
N ALA A 5 -17.24 -22.91 -7.57
CA ALA A 5 -16.52 -23.53 -6.47
C ALA A 5 -17.57 -24.05 -5.47
N ASN A 6 -17.56 -25.33 -5.16
CA ASN A 6 -18.39 -25.92 -4.11
C ASN A 6 -18.04 -25.27 -2.77
N ALA A 7 -19.02 -24.66 -2.13
CA ALA A 7 -18.89 -24.13 -0.78
C ALA A 7 -18.59 -25.28 0.19
N GLY A 8 -17.38 -25.33 0.75
CA GLY A 8 -17.03 -26.28 1.79
C GLY A 8 -15.63 -26.89 1.72
N ALA A 9 -14.90 -26.70 0.65
CA ALA A 9 -13.51 -27.11 0.59
C ALA A 9 -12.61 -25.91 0.26
N ASN A 10 -11.57 -25.70 1.04
CA ASN A 10 -10.45 -24.77 0.73
C ASN A 10 -9.66 -25.26 -0.49
N SER A 11 -10.34 -25.58 -1.58
CA SER A 11 -9.68 -26.00 -2.80
C SER A 11 -9.41 -24.78 -3.66
N PRO A 12 -8.15 -24.47 -3.98
CA PRO A 12 -7.82 -23.38 -4.87
C PRO A 12 -8.45 -23.66 -6.25
N ILE A 13 -9.11 -22.65 -6.80
CA ILE A 13 -9.54 -22.70 -8.20
C ILE A 13 -8.27 -22.64 -9.04
N LYS A 14 -7.90 -23.78 -9.64
CA LYS A 14 -6.79 -23.84 -10.56
C LYS A 14 -7.28 -23.43 -11.95
N LEU A 15 -7.02 -22.19 -12.35
CA LEU A 15 -7.23 -21.73 -13.71
C LEU A 15 -5.98 -22.12 -14.54
N VAL A 16 -6.11 -23.13 -15.38
CA VAL A 16 -5.06 -23.52 -16.32
C VAL A 16 -5.43 -22.92 -17.69
N GLY A 17 -4.72 -21.86 -18.08
CA GLY A 17 -4.87 -21.33 -19.44
C GLY A 17 -4.17 -22.24 -20.46
N HIS A 18 -4.90 -22.72 -21.43
CA HIS A 18 -4.35 -23.29 -22.66
C HIS A 18 -4.31 -22.20 -23.73
N GLY A 19 -3.11 -21.70 -24.03
CA GLY A 19 -2.92 -20.70 -25.09
C GLY A 19 -2.36 -19.36 -24.56
N THR A 20 -2.33 -18.36 -25.41
CA THR A 20 -1.78 -17.01 -25.15
C THR A 20 -2.73 -16.07 -24.37
N GLY A 21 -3.84 -16.58 -23.85
CA GLY A 21 -4.82 -15.81 -23.09
C GLY A 21 -4.42 -15.71 -21.62
N GLY A 22 -4.38 -14.50 -21.07
CA GLY A 22 -4.17 -14.24 -19.64
C GLY A 22 -5.43 -14.52 -18.81
N VAL A 23 -5.24 -14.78 -17.50
CA VAL A 23 -6.34 -14.83 -16.54
C VAL A 23 -6.65 -13.39 -16.12
N LEU A 24 -7.87 -12.93 -16.40
CA LEU A 24 -8.37 -11.65 -15.87
C LEU A 24 -9.02 -11.89 -14.52
N LEU A 25 -8.40 -11.38 -13.46
CA LEU A 25 -9.00 -11.29 -12.13
C LEU A 25 -9.77 -9.98 -12.06
N GLY A 26 -11.09 -10.06 -12.21
CA GLY A 26 -11.97 -8.89 -12.09
C GLY A 26 -12.21 -8.49 -10.63
N PRO A 27 -12.62 -7.24 -10.38
CA PRO A 27 -13.02 -6.81 -9.05
C PRO A 27 -14.35 -7.47 -8.70
N GLU A 28 -14.37 -8.35 -7.73
CA GLU A 28 -15.60 -8.70 -7.05
C GLU A 28 -15.78 -7.75 -5.87
N THR A 29 -16.83 -6.96 -5.91
CA THR A 29 -17.27 -6.11 -4.82
C THR A 29 -17.92 -6.98 -3.75
N TYR A 30 -17.14 -7.46 -2.80
CA TYR A 30 -17.67 -8.02 -1.56
C TYR A 30 -17.15 -7.22 -0.38
N GLY A 31 -18.10 -6.69 0.40
CA GLY A 31 -17.78 -5.95 1.61
C GLY A 31 -17.00 -6.79 2.62
N GLY A 32 -15.92 -6.24 3.15
CA GLY A 32 -15.28 -6.68 4.37
C GLY A 32 -14.15 -7.70 4.26
N LEU A 33 -13.71 -8.11 3.08
CA LEU A 33 -12.55 -8.98 2.92
C LEU A 33 -11.34 -8.21 2.38
N LYS A 34 -10.16 -8.46 2.93
CA LYS A 34 -8.89 -7.94 2.42
C LYS A 34 -8.62 -8.60 1.06
N HIS A 35 -8.79 -7.84 -0.02
CA HIS A 35 -8.59 -8.34 -1.37
C HIS A 35 -7.25 -7.86 -1.92
N GLY A 36 -6.29 -8.75 -1.92
CA GLY A 36 -5.05 -8.60 -2.65
C GLY A 36 -4.95 -9.66 -3.76
N SER A 37 -4.01 -9.49 -4.65
CA SER A 37 -3.63 -10.49 -5.64
C SER A 37 -2.18 -10.88 -5.47
N SER A 38 -1.86 -12.14 -5.72
CA SER A 38 -0.48 -12.59 -5.67
C SER A 38 -0.12 -13.41 -6.91
N SER A 39 1.12 -13.27 -7.39
CA SER A 39 1.65 -13.98 -8.53
C SER A 39 3.10 -14.42 -8.30
N GLY A 40 3.49 -15.53 -8.93
CA GLY A 40 4.81 -16.09 -8.76
C GLY A 40 4.92 -17.12 -7.63
N LYS A 41 6.00 -17.89 -7.63
CA LYS A 41 6.24 -18.94 -6.64
C LYS A 41 6.55 -18.33 -5.28
N GLY A 42 5.73 -18.66 -4.28
CA GLY A 42 5.92 -18.19 -2.91
C GLY A 42 5.44 -16.76 -2.64
N SER A 43 4.70 -16.13 -3.56
CA SER A 43 4.12 -14.82 -3.27
C SER A 43 2.86 -14.94 -2.41
N TRP A 44 2.68 -13.97 -1.51
CA TRP A 44 1.55 -13.93 -0.58
C TRP A 44 1.08 -12.50 -0.33
N SER A 45 -0.12 -12.17 -0.77
CA SER A 45 -0.79 -10.89 -0.54
C SER A 45 -1.56 -10.93 0.78
N GLN A 46 -1.28 -9.99 1.67
CA GLN A 46 -1.83 -9.96 3.03
C GLN A 46 -2.68 -8.71 3.31
N ASN A 47 -2.47 -7.66 2.54
CA ASN A 47 -3.11 -6.39 2.78
C ASN A 47 -4.19 -6.09 1.76
N HIS A 48 -5.08 -5.17 2.11
CA HIS A 48 -6.11 -4.66 1.20
C HIS A 48 -5.46 -4.06 -0.05
N ALA A 49 -6.02 -4.36 -1.22
CA ALA A 49 -5.55 -3.89 -2.54
C ALA A 49 -4.06 -4.15 -2.86
N GLU A 50 -3.39 -5.03 -2.11
CA GLU A 50 -2.01 -5.41 -2.36
C GLU A 50 -1.90 -6.31 -3.59
N GLN A 51 -0.98 -5.97 -4.50
CA GLN A 51 -0.52 -6.85 -5.56
C GLN A 51 0.89 -7.32 -5.21
N ALA A 52 1.02 -8.55 -4.77
CA ALA A 52 2.29 -9.16 -4.37
C ALA A 52 2.84 -10.08 -5.46
N HIS A 53 4.17 -10.07 -5.63
CA HIS A 53 4.86 -10.99 -6.54
C HIS A 53 6.21 -11.43 -5.97
N ALA A 54 6.55 -12.69 -6.22
CA ALA A 54 7.84 -13.26 -5.84
C ALA A 54 8.33 -14.20 -6.94
N GLY A 55 9.64 -14.22 -7.17
CA GLY A 55 10.31 -15.17 -8.07
C GLY A 55 10.58 -16.53 -7.42
N GLY A 56 10.41 -16.64 -6.10
CA GLY A 56 10.65 -17.84 -5.31
C GLY A 56 10.42 -17.61 -3.83
N GLN A 57 10.90 -18.54 -3.03
CA GLN A 57 10.91 -18.47 -1.57
C GLN A 57 12.23 -19.04 -1.06
N ILE A 58 12.73 -18.58 0.08
CA ILE A 58 13.93 -19.11 0.73
C ILE A 58 13.51 -20.17 1.74
N TRP A 59 12.62 -19.83 2.66
CA TRP A 59 12.08 -20.76 3.67
C TRP A 59 10.59 -20.99 3.46
N GLN A 60 9.83 -19.94 3.21
CA GLN A 60 8.36 -20.02 3.06
C GLN A 60 7.81 -18.95 2.12
N ALA A 61 6.52 -19.06 1.80
CA ALA A 61 5.82 -18.09 0.98
C ALA A 61 5.87 -16.70 1.64
N GLY A 62 6.22 -15.68 0.84
CA GLY A 62 6.25 -14.29 1.28
C GLY A 62 7.51 -13.85 2.03
N ASP A 63 8.53 -14.71 2.21
CA ASP A 63 9.78 -14.34 2.88
C ASP A 63 10.63 -13.36 2.05
N THR A 64 10.53 -13.43 0.73
CA THR A 64 11.13 -12.46 -0.19
C THR A 64 10.13 -12.09 -1.28
N GLN A 65 9.59 -10.90 -1.23
CA GLN A 65 8.65 -10.47 -2.26
C GLN A 65 8.68 -8.96 -2.48
N GLY A 66 8.24 -8.56 -3.65
CA GLY A 66 7.87 -7.20 -3.97
C GLY A 66 6.37 -7.06 -4.13
N GLY A 67 5.88 -5.85 -4.07
CA GLY A 67 4.47 -5.59 -4.31
C GLY A 67 4.16 -4.12 -4.51
N ILE A 68 2.90 -3.88 -4.83
CA ILE A 68 2.34 -2.57 -5.07
C ILE A 68 1.02 -2.48 -4.33
N PHE A 69 0.75 -1.34 -3.72
CA PHE A 69 -0.57 -0.99 -3.20
C PHE A 69 -0.81 0.51 -3.30
N ALA A 70 -2.03 0.94 -3.12
CA ALA A 70 -2.41 2.34 -3.07
C ALA A 70 -3.12 2.65 -1.75
N ALA A 71 -2.93 3.87 -1.26
CA ALA A 71 -3.68 4.43 -0.15
C ALA A 71 -4.24 5.79 -0.56
N LEU A 72 -5.39 6.14 -0.03
CA LEU A 72 -6.10 7.36 -0.40
C LEU A 72 -6.74 8.01 0.82
N GLY A 73 -7.07 9.28 0.69
CA GLY A 73 -7.69 10.05 1.76
C GLY A 73 -8.03 11.46 1.34
N ARG A 74 -8.60 12.22 2.27
CA ARG A 74 -9.01 13.60 2.09
C ARG A 74 -8.66 14.42 3.32
N THR A 75 -8.23 15.65 3.12
CA THR A 75 -8.10 16.67 4.17
C THR A 75 -8.95 17.88 3.84
N ALA A 76 -9.59 18.46 4.84
CA ALA A 76 -10.35 19.71 4.72
C ALA A 76 -9.68 20.87 5.48
N ASN A 77 -8.55 20.61 6.11
CA ASN A 77 -7.80 21.58 6.91
C ASN A 77 -6.34 21.13 7.08
N ALA A 78 -5.58 21.83 7.91
CA ALA A 78 -4.19 21.55 8.22
C ALA A 78 -3.97 20.44 9.27
N THR A 79 -5.01 19.70 9.70
CA THR A 79 -4.86 18.58 10.62
C THR A 79 -4.25 17.39 9.89
N PRO A 80 -3.15 16.81 10.39
CA PRO A 80 -2.55 15.64 9.77
C PRO A 80 -3.44 14.41 9.86
N VAL A 81 -3.64 13.69 8.74
CA VAL A 81 -4.42 12.45 8.69
C VAL A 81 -3.65 11.34 7.97
N PRO A 82 -3.77 10.07 8.37
CA PRO A 82 -3.21 8.96 7.61
C PRO A 82 -4.01 8.70 6.33
N LEU A 83 -3.34 8.20 5.31
CA LEU A 83 -4.00 7.64 4.13
C LEU A 83 -4.30 6.16 4.38
N TYR A 84 -5.44 5.68 3.92
CA TYR A 84 -5.92 4.33 4.13
C TYR A 84 -6.00 3.54 2.83
N LEU A 85 -5.77 2.22 2.90
CA LEU A 85 -5.83 1.31 1.75
C LEU A 85 -7.25 1.19 1.18
N ASP A 86 -8.25 1.28 2.05
CA ASP A 86 -9.68 1.27 1.73
C ASP A 86 -10.31 2.68 1.71
N GLY A 87 -9.51 3.71 1.98
CA GLY A 87 -9.94 5.10 2.12
C GLY A 87 -10.62 5.44 3.45
N ILE A 88 -10.70 4.51 4.41
CA ILE A 88 -11.47 4.65 5.65
C ILE A 88 -10.64 4.34 6.89
N SER A 89 -10.02 3.16 6.98
CA SER A 89 -9.43 2.66 8.21
C SER A 89 -8.28 1.67 8.06
N GLU A 90 -8.16 0.99 6.92
CA GLU A 90 -7.17 -0.06 6.72
C GLU A 90 -5.78 0.51 6.40
N LEU A 91 -4.79 0.10 7.16
CA LEU A 91 -3.37 0.44 6.95
C LEU A 91 -2.60 -0.79 6.44
N PHE A 92 -1.40 -0.58 5.92
CA PHE A 92 -0.54 -1.67 5.47
C PHE A 92 0.13 -2.33 6.67
N HIS A 93 -0.20 -3.59 6.92
CA HIS A 93 0.39 -4.39 7.99
C HIS A 93 1.82 -4.82 7.66
N VAL A 94 2.76 -4.52 8.56
CA VAL A 94 4.17 -4.91 8.48
C VAL A 94 4.41 -6.15 9.32
N GLN A 95 4.69 -7.26 8.68
CA GLN A 95 4.92 -8.52 9.38
C GLN A 95 6.08 -8.44 10.38
N SER A 96 5.95 -9.20 11.48
CA SER A 96 7.03 -9.44 12.41
C SER A 96 8.23 -10.10 11.72
N ALA A 97 9.44 -9.86 12.23
CA ALA A 97 10.70 -10.36 11.68
C ALA A 97 10.89 -10.02 10.20
N SER A 98 10.60 -8.79 9.82
CA SER A 98 10.73 -8.35 8.43
C SER A 98 11.38 -6.98 8.30
N ILE A 99 11.91 -6.73 7.11
CA ILE A 99 12.28 -5.40 6.63
C ILE A 99 11.52 -5.12 5.35
N HIS A 100 10.92 -3.93 5.27
CA HIS A 100 10.27 -3.42 4.09
C HIS A 100 10.98 -2.16 3.62
N PHE A 101 11.29 -2.10 2.34
CA PHE A 101 11.73 -0.89 1.67
C PHE A 101 10.61 -0.36 0.80
N PHE A 102 10.19 0.87 1.04
CA PHE A 102 9.11 1.54 0.33
C PHE A 102 9.63 2.65 -0.57
N ARG A 103 9.11 2.71 -1.79
CA ARG A 103 9.14 3.85 -2.68
C ARG A 103 7.71 4.34 -2.86
N VAL A 104 7.46 5.60 -2.52
CA VAL A 104 6.11 6.15 -2.44
C VAL A 104 5.97 7.33 -3.38
N PHE A 105 4.92 7.31 -4.17
CA PHE A 105 4.49 8.40 -5.03
C PHE A 105 3.20 8.97 -4.46
N VAL A 106 3.23 10.22 -4.05
CA VAL A 106 2.06 10.94 -3.53
C VAL A 106 1.60 11.95 -4.55
N SER A 107 0.31 11.97 -4.83
CA SER A 107 -0.34 13.00 -5.63
C SER A 107 -1.46 13.63 -4.81
N ALA A 108 -1.59 14.93 -4.90
CA ALA A 108 -2.63 15.68 -4.22
C ALA A 108 -3.23 16.75 -5.15
N TYR A 109 -4.52 16.98 -4.99
CA TYR A 109 -5.25 18.01 -5.75
C TYR A 109 -6.27 18.72 -4.86
N GLY A 110 -6.22 20.04 -4.87
CA GLY A 110 -7.16 20.89 -4.17
C GLY A 110 -8.47 21.01 -4.94
N VAL A 111 -9.57 20.63 -4.30
CA VAL A 111 -10.91 20.58 -4.92
C VAL A 111 -11.68 21.87 -4.69
N THR A 112 -11.59 22.40 -3.46
CA THR A 112 -12.33 23.62 -3.07
C THR A 112 -11.51 24.49 -2.12
N GLY A 113 -11.97 25.71 -1.90
CA GLY A 113 -11.33 26.66 -1.00
C GLY A 113 -10.05 27.25 -1.54
N GLY A 114 -9.12 27.61 -0.66
CA GLY A 114 -7.83 28.21 -1.03
C GLY A 114 -6.89 27.28 -1.78
N GLY A 115 -7.20 25.99 -1.87
CA GLY A 115 -6.45 24.99 -2.62
C GLY A 115 -6.96 24.70 -4.02
N THR A 116 -8.03 25.35 -4.47
CA THR A 116 -8.58 25.14 -5.81
C THR A 116 -7.51 25.35 -6.87
N GLU A 117 -7.39 24.38 -7.79
CA GLU A 117 -6.38 24.32 -8.87
C GLU A 117 -4.94 24.12 -8.39
N LYS A 118 -4.67 24.01 -7.10
CA LYS A 118 -3.36 23.59 -6.60
C LYS A 118 -3.19 22.07 -6.80
N ALA A 119 -2.00 21.68 -7.23
CA ALA A 119 -1.64 20.28 -7.36
C ALA A 119 -0.24 20.05 -6.79
N TRP A 120 -0.01 18.87 -6.27
CA TRP A 120 1.26 18.49 -5.68
C TRP A 120 1.60 17.05 -6.04
N ALA A 121 2.85 16.82 -6.45
CA ALA A 121 3.41 15.51 -6.70
C ALA A 121 4.72 15.37 -5.91
N TYR A 122 4.84 14.27 -5.18
CA TYR A 122 5.92 14.04 -4.25
C TYR A 122 6.37 12.58 -4.29
N GLU A 123 7.68 12.35 -4.34
CA GLU A 123 8.26 11.03 -4.27
C GLU A 123 9.30 10.97 -3.16
N PHE A 124 9.22 9.90 -2.35
CA PHE A 124 10.21 9.62 -1.32
C PHE A 124 10.37 8.13 -1.07
N LYS A 125 11.45 7.79 -0.37
CA LYS A 125 11.82 6.43 -0.01
C LYS A 125 12.09 6.34 1.47
N PHE A 126 11.68 5.23 2.08
CA PHE A 126 11.98 4.92 3.47
C PHE A 126 12.00 3.41 3.67
N ALA A 127 12.60 2.97 4.76
CA ALA A 127 12.59 1.57 5.15
C ALA A 127 12.02 1.43 6.56
N VAL A 128 11.34 0.31 6.80
CA VAL A 128 10.78 -0.06 8.10
C VAL A 128 11.23 -1.46 8.44
N ARG A 129 11.72 -1.65 9.66
CA ARG A 129 12.03 -2.96 10.24
C ARG A 129 11.04 -3.26 11.36
N ASN A 130 10.46 -4.45 11.31
CA ASN A 130 9.67 -5.01 12.40
C ASN A 130 10.42 -6.20 12.99
N THR A 131 10.87 -6.08 14.25
CA THR A 131 11.55 -7.15 14.97
C THR A 131 10.55 -8.06 15.67
N VAL A 132 10.95 -9.30 15.95
CA VAL A 132 10.12 -10.23 16.73
C VAL A 132 9.83 -9.60 18.11
N GLY A 133 8.55 -9.46 18.44
CA GLY A 133 8.11 -8.94 19.72
C GLY A 133 8.29 -7.44 19.95
N GLY A 134 8.67 -6.69 18.92
CA GLY A 134 8.80 -5.23 18.98
C GLY A 134 7.90 -4.53 17.96
N PRO A 135 7.64 -3.23 18.13
CA PRO A 135 6.94 -2.46 17.12
C PRO A 135 7.83 -2.20 15.90
N PRO A 136 7.24 -2.00 14.71
CA PRO A 136 7.96 -1.51 13.55
C PRO A 136 8.65 -0.18 13.84
N ALA A 137 9.84 -0.02 13.28
CA ALA A 137 10.60 1.22 13.37
C ALA A 137 11.17 1.62 12.02
N GLN A 138 11.14 2.92 11.73
CA GLN A 138 11.79 3.43 10.53
C GLN A 138 13.30 3.30 10.65
N LEU A 139 13.94 2.83 9.58
CA LEU A 139 15.39 2.74 9.45
C LEU A 139 15.92 3.96 8.71
N GLY A 140 16.72 4.75 9.39
CA GLY A 140 17.33 5.94 8.81
C GLY A 140 16.34 7.06 8.46
N ALA A 141 16.81 8.04 7.72
CA ALA A 141 16.01 9.17 7.28
C ALA A 141 15.20 8.84 6.02
N THR A 142 14.08 9.54 5.86
CA THR A 142 13.32 9.56 4.60
C THR A 142 14.13 10.28 3.52
N ASN A 143 14.27 9.65 2.36
CA ASN A 143 14.96 10.23 1.21
C ASN A 143 13.91 10.77 0.21
N ILE A 144 13.92 12.08 0.00
CA ILE A 144 13.04 12.74 -0.97
C ILE A 144 13.74 12.77 -2.32
N SER A 145 13.08 12.24 -3.35
CA SER A 145 13.60 12.17 -4.71
C SER A 145 12.89 13.11 -5.70
N PHE A 146 11.68 13.54 -5.37
CA PHE A 146 10.89 14.42 -6.23
C PHE A 146 9.92 15.26 -5.39
N ASN A 147 9.80 16.56 -5.70
CA ASN A 147 8.83 17.46 -5.07
C ASN A 147 8.48 18.56 -6.04
N VAL A 148 7.26 18.57 -6.56
CA VAL A 148 6.74 19.59 -7.47
C VAL A 148 5.34 19.99 -7.04
N ALA A 149 5.11 21.28 -6.95
CA ALA A 149 3.80 21.84 -6.62
C ALA A 149 3.43 22.96 -7.59
N THR A 150 2.18 23.11 -7.91
CA THR A 150 1.62 24.31 -8.54
C THR A 150 1.13 25.25 -7.45
N GLY A 151 1.64 26.48 -7.45
CA GLY A 151 1.34 27.46 -6.41
C GLY A 151 2.14 27.23 -5.12
N SER A 152 2.02 28.16 -4.18
CA SER A 152 2.59 28.02 -2.83
C SER A 152 1.71 27.06 -2.03
N THR A 153 2.28 25.93 -1.57
CA THR A 153 1.55 24.96 -0.75
C THR A 153 2.31 24.72 0.56
N SER A 154 1.57 24.61 1.64
CA SER A 154 2.04 24.11 2.94
C SER A 154 1.83 22.61 3.10
N TRP A 155 1.48 21.93 2.02
CA TRP A 155 1.13 20.50 2.03
C TRP A 155 2.35 19.64 2.33
N ALA A 156 2.14 18.60 3.12
CA ALA A 156 3.19 17.69 3.52
C ALA A 156 2.73 16.23 3.48
N ALA A 157 3.68 15.34 3.26
CA ALA A 157 3.50 13.89 3.39
C ALA A 157 4.73 13.28 4.05
N VAL A 158 4.51 12.47 5.08
CA VAL A 158 5.57 11.83 5.85
C VAL A 158 5.21 10.37 6.14
N PRO A 159 6.18 9.47 6.29
CA PRO A 159 5.93 8.11 6.77
C PRO A 159 5.17 8.14 8.10
N TYR A 160 4.22 7.25 8.25
CA TYR A 160 3.42 7.08 9.45
C TYR A 160 3.42 5.62 9.88
N ILE A 161 3.82 5.38 11.13
CA ILE A 161 3.85 4.06 11.76
C ILE A 161 2.87 4.10 12.94
N ASN A 162 1.96 3.14 12.99
CA ASN A 162 0.93 3.01 14.02
C ASN A 162 0.81 1.55 14.45
N GLY A 163 1.34 1.22 15.61
CA GLY A 163 1.42 -0.18 16.03
C GLY A 163 2.25 -1.00 15.06
N GLU A 164 1.66 -2.02 14.44
CA GLU A 164 2.30 -2.88 13.44
C GLU A 164 2.01 -2.44 12.00
N ASP A 165 1.40 -1.28 11.83
CA ASP A 165 0.94 -0.82 10.53
C ASP A 165 1.74 0.40 10.03
N VAL A 166 1.79 0.54 8.70
CA VAL A 166 2.48 1.63 8.01
C VAL A 166 1.55 2.30 7.00
N SER A 167 1.66 3.60 6.91
CA SER A 167 1.03 4.42 5.87
C SER A 167 1.81 5.71 5.66
N ILE A 168 1.18 6.67 5.00
CA ILE A 168 1.61 8.05 4.87
C ILE A 168 0.64 8.93 5.62
N ARG A 169 1.15 9.81 6.46
CA ARG A 169 0.38 10.88 7.07
C ARG A 169 0.55 12.13 6.24
N VAL A 170 -0.57 12.69 5.79
CA VAL A 170 -0.61 13.89 4.97
C VAL A 170 -1.15 15.06 5.78
N THR A 171 -0.66 16.25 5.48
CA THR A 171 -1.12 17.50 6.08
C THR A 171 -1.58 18.42 4.96
N GLY A 172 -2.81 18.84 5.02
CA GLY A 172 -3.39 19.80 4.09
C GLY A 172 -3.13 21.25 4.49
N GLU A 173 -4.02 22.13 4.08
CA GLU A 173 -4.00 23.57 4.33
C GLU A 173 -5.34 23.98 4.91
N ALA A 174 -5.37 25.05 5.73
CA ALA A 174 -6.61 25.58 6.28
C ALA A 174 -7.57 25.99 5.15
N ASP A 175 -8.85 25.73 5.35
CA ASP A 175 -9.92 26.07 4.41
C ASP A 175 -9.72 25.52 2.98
N CYS A 176 -9.00 24.42 2.87
CA CYS A 176 -8.66 23.78 1.62
C CYS A 176 -9.05 22.31 1.65
N ASP A 177 -9.91 21.93 0.73
CA ASP A 177 -10.33 20.54 0.55
C ASP A 177 -9.44 19.85 -0.47
N ILE A 178 -8.70 18.82 -0.03
CA ILE A 178 -7.66 18.19 -0.83
C ILE A 178 -7.90 16.69 -0.89
N ILE A 179 -7.87 16.14 -2.09
CA ILE A 179 -7.85 14.70 -2.33
C ILE A 179 -6.40 14.24 -2.45
N TRP A 180 -6.09 13.15 -1.76
CA TRP A 180 -4.77 12.54 -1.70
C TRP A 180 -4.80 11.12 -2.24
N SER A 181 -3.77 10.76 -2.99
CA SER A 181 -3.48 9.40 -3.41
C SER A 181 -2.00 9.12 -3.22
N ALA A 182 -1.67 7.98 -2.62
CA ALA A 182 -0.31 7.50 -2.50
C ALA A 182 -0.20 6.10 -3.10
N ARG A 183 0.72 5.90 -4.04
CA ARG A 183 1.09 4.59 -4.56
C ARG A 183 2.40 4.15 -3.94
N PHE A 184 2.40 2.96 -3.38
CA PHE A 184 3.57 2.32 -2.79
C PHE A 184 4.07 1.21 -3.69
N ASN A 185 5.37 1.22 -3.95
CA ASN A 185 6.10 0.06 -4.42
C ASN A 185 6.98 -0.40 -3.26
N TYR A 186 6.96 -1.68 -2.93
CA TYR A 186 7.77 -2.19 -1.82
C TYR A 186 8.55 -3.45 -2.19
N ASN A 187 9.65 -3.66 -1.46
CA ASN A 187 10.35 -4.94 -1.36
C ASN A 187 10.38 -5.36 0.09
N ARG A 188 10.17 -6.66 0.36
CA ARG A 188 10.18 -7.26 1.68
C ARG A 188 11.15 -8.42 1.76
N VAL A 189 11.83 -8.52 2.89
CA VAL A 189 12.57 -9.70 3.31
C VAL A 189 12.17 -10.07 4.74
N ASN A 190 11.78 -11.30 4.96
CA ASN A 190 11.54 -11.88 6.28
C ASN A 190 12.74 -12.76 6.66
N TRP A 191 13.10 -12.78 7.94
CA TRP A 191 14.22 -13.59 8.44
C TRP A 191 13.83 -14.65 9.48
N SER A 192 12.54 -14.75 9.78
CA SER A 192 12.03 -15.78 10.68
C SER A 192 10.93 -16.59 9.98
N PRO A 193 10.91 -17.91 10.14
CA PRO A 193 9.74 -18.70 9.76
C PRO A 193 8.51 -18.15 10.51
N LEU A 194 7.40 -17.97 9.81
CA LEU A 194 6.11 -17.59 10.38
C LEU A 194 5.50 -18.75 11.13
#